data_010ddedf2934cd093c171121a5adcfea
#
_entry.id   010ddedf2934cd093c171121a5adcfea
#
_cell.length_a   1.000
_cell.length_b   1.000
_cell.length_c   1.000
_cell.angle_alpha   90.00
_cell.angle_beta   90.00
_cell.angle_gamma   90.00
#
_symmetry.space_group_name_H-M   'P 1'
#
loop_
_entity.id
_entity.type
_entity.pdbx_description
1 polymer ?
#
loop_
_entity_poly.entity_id
_entity_poly.type
_entity_poly.pdbx_seq_one_letter_code
_entity_poly.pdbx_strand_id
1 'polypeptide(L)'
;DEWLRGGPMSRWVPKGLNEHPVYVFETGGTTGIPKSRINMQDFRIDYELFSKTLPDKYFPPDSNWLMLGPSGPRRLRLAVEHLAHFRGGICFCVDLDPRWVVKLIKLGWMEHLKAYQDHVIDQAMTVLSAGHEIKCMFTTPKLLEALATRLEEEGSSIKESGITGIFSGGTEFTPQWHRFAREELLEDVYLAPTYGNTLMGLAPSPLSGPEDNYKITYFAPQPRAVIQVVDFDDSSRVVNFGETGRVMLTTLTKEFFLPRFLERDEGERESPVEDYPWDGVSGLRPFSRLASSTTVGVY
;
A
#
# COMPACT_ATOMS: atom_id res chain seq x y z
N ASP A 1 -19.63 -3.49 -7.39
CA ASP A 1 -18.68 -2.58 -8.06
C ASP A 1 -19.35 -1.33 -8.65
N GLU A 2 -20.41 -1.46 -9.43
CA GLU A 2 -21.08 -0.32 -10.12
C GLU A 2 -21.56 0.76 -9.16
N TRP A 3 -22.02 0.34 -7.97
CA TRP A 3 -22.49 1.29 -6.97
C TRP A 3 -21.41 2.25 -6.47
N LEU A 4 -20.14 1.86 -6.53
CA LEU A 4 -18.99 2.69 -6.16
C LEU A 4 -18.44 3.52 -7.34
N ARG A 5 -19.04 3.38 -8.54
CA ARG A 5 -18.61 4.06 -9.74
C ARG A 5 -19.58 5.20 -10.10
N GLY A 6 -19.16 6.44 -9.91
CA GLY A 6 -19.95 7.61 -10.25
C GLY A 6 -21.23 7.77 -9.42
N GLY A 7 -22.11 8.64 -9.83
CA GLY A 7 -23.38 9.01 -9.18
C GLY A 7 -23.26 10.23 -8.27
N PRO A 8 -24.38 10.72 -7.74
CA PRO A 8 -24.32 11.91 -6.88
C PRO A 8 -23.58 11.58 -5.57
N MET A 9 -22.75 12.52 -5.13
CA MET A 9 -21.93 12.41 -3.90
C MET A 9 -22.76 12.02 -2.66
N SER A 10 -24.00 12.51 -2.59
CA SER A 10 -24.94 12.23 -1.50
C SER A 10 -25.23 10.73 -1.29
N ARG A 11 -24.97 9.88 -2.28
CA ARG A 11 -25.10 8.41 -2.14
C ARG A 11 -24.08 7.80 -1.18
N TRP A 12 -22.94 8.45 -1.03
CA TRP A 12 -21.81 7.91 -0.27
C TRP A 12 -21.59 8.60 1.06
N VAL A 13 -22.27 9.74 1.29
CA VAL A 13 -22.18 10.48 2.55
C VAL A 13 -23.18 9.88 3.53
N PRO A 14 -22.76 9.32 4.66
CA PRO A 14 -23.68 8.87 5.71
C PRO A 14 -24.55 10.01 6.20
N LYS A 15 -25.84 9.75 6.40
CA LYS A 15 -26.84 10.78 6.76
C LYS A 15 -26.53 11.56 8.05
N GLY A 16 -25.72 11.01 8.93
CA GLY A 16 -25.31 11.65 10.19
C GLY A 16 -24.00 12.42 10.10
N LEU A 17 -23.32 12.39 8.97
CA LEU A 17 -22.11 13.15 8.73
C LEU A 17 -22.49 14.50 8.10
N ASN A 18 -22.95 15.41 8.95
CA ASN A 18 -23.13 16.79 8.55
C ASN A 18 -21.78 17.47 8.62
N GLU A 19 -21.37 18.12 7.54
CA GLU A 19 -20.35 19.13 7.56
C GLU A 19 -18.92 18.63 7.39
N HIS A 20 -18.22 19.16 6.52
CA HIS A 20 -16.78 19.37 6.43
C HIS A 20 -16.21 18.99 5.09
N PRO A 21 -15.04 19.49 4.73
CA PRO A 21 -14.42 19.21 3.46
C PRO A 21 -14.23 17.70 3.29
N VAL A 22 -14.89 17.16 2.30
CA VAL A 22 -14.87 15.73 1.97
C VAL A 22 -13.82 15.52 0.90
N TYR A 23 -12.90 14.59 1.15
CA TYR A 23 -11.99 14.13 0.12
C TYR A 23 -12.64 13.02 -0.69
N VAL A 24 -12.50 13.07 -2.00
CA VAL A 24 -12.89 11.97 -2.89
C VAL A 24 -11.63 11.28 -3.36
N PHE A 25 -11.49 10.02 -2.99
CA PHE A 25 -10.38 9.17 -3.42
C PHE A 25 -10.85 8.19 -4.47
N GLU A 26 -10.03 8.00 -5.47
CA GLU A 26 -10.29 7.08 -6.57
C GLU A 26 -9.27 5.96 -6.59
N THR A 27 -9.73 4.76 -6.94
CA THR A 27 -8.83 3.65 -7.26
C THR A 27 -8.07 3.93 -8.55
N GLY A 28 -7.00 3.17 -8.82
CA GLY A 28 -6.17 3.34 -10.03
C GLY A 28 -6.91 3.26 -11.36
N GLY A 29 -8.11 2.70 -11.39
CA GLY A 29 -8.88 2.55 -12.62
C GLY A 29 -8.26 1.60 -13.64
N THR A 30 -7.36 0.72 -13.22
CA THR A 30 -6.65 -0.24 -14.07
C THR A 30 -7.58 -1.15 -14.89
N THR A 31 -8.80 -1.33 -14.42
CA THR A 31 -9.83 -2.18 -15.05
C THR A 31 -11.04 -1.40 -15.59
N GLY A 32 -10.89 -0.09 -15.83
CA GLY A 32 -11.96 0.76 -16.35
C GLY A 32 -12.23 1.99 -15.49
N ILE A 33 -13.51 2.29 -15.22
CA ILE A 33 -13.89 3.45 -14.41
C ILE A 33 -13.42 3.26 -12.96
N PRO A 34 -12.69 4.23 -12.39
CA PRO A 34 -12.25 4.18 -10.99
C PRO A 34 -13.44 4.06 -10.04
N LYS A 35 -13.25 3.30 -8.95
CA LYS A 35 -14.17 3.34 -7.82
C LYS A 35 -13.82 4.54 -6.96
N SER A 36 -14.83 5.22 -6.46
CA SER A 36 -14.67 6.39 -5.61
C SER A 36 -15.07 6.08 -4.17
N ARG A 37 -14.35 6.65 -3.25
CA ARG A 37 -14.69 6.65 -1.81
C ARG A 37 -14.56 8.06 -1.26
N ILE A 38 -15.53 8.46 -0.49
CA ILE A 38 -15.48 9.69 0.29
C ILE A 38 -14.76 9.40 1.60
N ASN A 39 -13.89 10.29 2.00
CA ASN A 39 -13.19 10.25 3.28
C ASN A 39 -13.15 11.65 3.90
N MET A 40 -13.23 11.70 5.21
CA MET A 40 -12.98 12.90 6.01
C MET A 40 -11.79 12.68 6.96
N GLN A 41 -11.88 11.69 7.83
CA GLN A 41 -10.86 11.38 8.84
C GLN A 41 -10.30 9.95 8.74
N ASP A 42 -10.99 9.02 8.10
CA ASP A 42 -10.61 7.59 8.10
C ASP A 42 -9.16 7.35 7.66
N PHE A 43 -8.70 8.03 6.60
CA PHE A 43 -7.33 7.85 6.12
C PHE A 43 -6.29 8.31 7.14
N ARG A 44 -6.61 9.30 7.98
CA ARG A 44 -5.74 9.77 9.06
C ARG A 44 -5.68 8.74 10.19
N ILE A 45 -6.85 8.33 10.68
CA ILE A 45 -6.97 7.35 11.77
C ILE A 45 -6.29 6.03 11.39
N ASP A 46 -6.45 5.56 10.16
CA ASP A 46 -5.80 4.33 9.69
C ASP A 46 -4.27 4.43 9.78
N TYR A 47 -3.70 5.57 9.41
CA TYR A 47 -2.25 5.77 9.44
C TYR A 47 -1.70 6.15 10.82
N GLU A 48 -2.50 6.79 11.69
CA GLU A 48 -2.18 6.97 13.11
C GLU A 48 -2.11 5.63 13.84
N LEU A 49 -3.03 4.70 13.54
CA LEU A 49 -2.98 3.34 14.06
C LEU A 49 -1.78 2.58 13.52
N PHE A 50 -1.52 2.66 12.22
CA PHE A 50 -0.35 2.07 11.60
C PHE A 50 0.97 2.63 12.18
N SER A 51 1.03 3.92 12.49
CA SER A 51 2.20 4.54 13.13
C SER A 51 2.65 3.81 14.40
N LYS A 52 1.71 3.21 15.14
CA LYS A 52 2.01 2.47 16.38
C LYS A 52 2.71 1.13 16.13
N THR A 53 2.67 0.60 14.91
CA THR A 53 3.35 -0.63 14.52
C THR A 53 4.76 -0.37 13.97
N LEU A 54 5.12 0.89 13.75
CA LEU A 54 6.43 1.27 13.22
C LEU A 54 7.43 1.51 14.37
N PRO A 55 8.53 0.74 14.45
CA PRO A 55 9.52 0.93 15.51
C PRO A 55 10.25 2.27 15.39
N ASP A 56 10.29 3.05 16.47
CA ASP A 56 10.94 4.37 16.49
C ASP A 56 12.45 4.32 16.17
N LYS A 57 13.09 3.20 16.41
CA LYS A 57 14.50 2.98 16.03
C LYS A 57 14.73 3.17 14.52
N TYR A 58 13.76 2.77 13.70
CA TYR A 58 13.87 2.79 12.24
C TYR A 58 13.02 3.88 11.60
N PHE A 59 11.98 4.31 12.31
CA PHE A 59 11.10 5.41 11.93
C PHE A 59 11.14 6.47 13.03
N PRO A 60 12.26 7.19 13.17
CA PRO A 60 12.40 8.13 14.29
C PRO A 60 11.34 9.23 14.25
N PRO A 61 10.81 9.66 15.42
CA PRO A 61 10.01 10.87 15.50
C PRO A 61 10.77 12.08 14.93
N ASP A 62 10.03 13.09 14.50
CA ASP A 62 10.55 14.35 13.95
C ASP A 62 11.42 14.19 12.68
N SER A 63 11.37 13.04 12.04
CA SER A 63 12.14 12.73 10.83
C SER A 63 11.36 13.04 9.56
N ASN A 64 12.09 13.45 8.52
CA ASN A 64 11.50 13.69 7.20
C ASN A 64 11.32 12.40 6.41
N TRP A 65 10.33 12.42 5.54
CA TRP A 65 9.85 11.29 4.76
C TRP A 65 9.94 11.56 3.27
N LEU A 66 10.26 10.53 2.51
CA LEU A 66 10.10 10.52 1.06
C LEU A 66 8.92 9.63 0.68
N MET A 67 7.97 10.16 -0.08
CA MET A 67 6.93 9.37 -0.73
C MET A 67 7.31 9.12 -2.18
N LEU A 68 7.95 8.01 -2.45
CA LEU A 68 8.26 7.50 -3.78
C LEU A 68 7.14 6.57 -4.24
N GLY A 69 6.06 7.15 -4.73
CA GLY A 69 4.86 6.41 -5.10
C GLY A 69 3.81 7.28 -5.78
N PRO A 70 2.64 6.70 -6.09
CA PRO A 70 1.58 7.40 -6.81
C PRO A 70 1.13 8.70 -6.15
N SER A 71 1.22 9.79 -6.88
CA SER A 71 0.75 11.13 -6.50
C SER A 71 -0.66 11.43 -7.05
N GLY A 72 -1.11 12.67 -6.92
CA GLY A 72 -2.41 13.13 -7.38
C GLY A 72 -3.55 12.87 -6.38
N PRO A 73 -4.81 12.73 -6.83
CA PRO A 73 -5.97 12.60 -5.95
C PRO A 73 -6.06 11.19 -5.35
N ARG A 74 -4.99 10.75 -4.70
CA ARG A 74 -4.86 9.41 -4.11
C ARG A 74 -4.93 9.49 -2.60
N ARG A 75 -5.69 8.56 -2.01
CA ARG A 75 -5.73 8.39 -0.56
C ARG A 75 -4.33 8.16 0.00
N LEU A 76 -3.54 7.35 -0.68
CA LEU A 76 -2.19 6.99 -0.24
C LEU A 76 -1.29 8.21 -0.03
N ARG A 77 -1.24 9.13 -1.01
CA ARG A 77 -0.41 10.35 -0.87
C ARG A 77 -0.76 11.14 0.39
N LEU A 78 -2.05 11.47 0.55
CA LEU A 78 -2.50 12.25 1.72
C LEU A 78 -2.32 11.50 3.04
N ALA A 79 -2.43 10.19 3.02
CA ALA A 79 -2.25 9.36 4.19
C ALA A 79 -0.77 9.28 4.62
N VAL A 80 0.15 9.15 3.66
CA VAL A 80 1.60 9.17 3.96
C VAL A 80 2.05 10.55 4.43
N GLU A 81 1.56 11.62 3.80
CA GLU A 81 1.80 13.00 4.24
C GLU A 81 1.29 13.22 5.68
N HIS A 82 0.08 12.72 5.97
CA HIS A 82 -0.45 12.78 7.33
C HIS A 82 0.38 11.97 8.32
N LEU A 83 0.84 10.78 7.95
CA LEU A 83 1.71 9.94 8.79
C LEU A 83 3.00 10.67 9.15
N ALA A 84 3.66 11.29 8.17
CA ALA A 84 4.86 12.08 8.40
C ALA A 84 4.59 13.23 9.39
N HIS A 85 3.55 14.02 9.16
CA HIS A 85 3.18 15.12 10.06
C HIS A 85 2.77 14.63 11.45
N PHE A 86 2.05 13.53 11.55
CA PHE A 86 1.65 12.94 12.84
C PHE A 86 2.86 12.48 13.66
N ARG A 87 3.95 12.09 13.00
CA ARG A 87 5.23 11.73 13.62
C ARG A 87 6.21 12.92 13.75
N GLY A 88 5.77 14.14 13.48
CA GLY A 88 6.55 15.37 13.67
C GLY A 88 7.42 15.80 12.49
N GLY A 89 7.40 15.05 11.36
CA GLY A 89 8.24 15.34 10.20
C GLY A 89 7.50 15.96 9.02
N ILE A 90 8.20 16.12 7.92
CA ILE A 90 7.71 16.64 6.63
C ILE A 90 7.79 15.53 5.59
N CYS A 91 6.80 15.45 4.71
CA CYS A 91 6.76 14.49 3.60
C CYS A 91 7.12 15.19 2.29
N PHE A 92 8.19 14.73 1.65
CA PHE A 92 8.57 15.09 0.29
C PHE A 92 7.98 14.08 -0.68
N CYS A 93 7.23 14.54 -1.67
CA CYS A 93 6.53 13.67 -2.61
C CYS A 93 7.12 13.84 -4.01
N VAL A 94 7.22 12.72 -4.75
CA VAL A 94 7.49 12.75 -6.19
C VAL A 94 6.18 12.82 -6.98
N ASP A 95 6.24 13.25 -8.22
CA ASP A 95 5.11 13.26 -9.14
C ASP A 95 5.09 11.98 -9.96
N LEU A 96 4.17 11.08 -9.62
CA LEU A 96 3.91 9.84 -10.34
C LEU A 96 2.43 9.68 -10.64
N ASP A 97 2.04 9.81 -11.93
CA ASP A 97 0.68 9.53 -12.38
C ASP A 97 0.54 8.07 -12.89
N PRO A 98 -0.06 7.18 -12.11
CA PRO A 98 -0.27 5.81 -12.54
C PRO A 98 -1.21 5.66 -13.73
N ARG A 99 -2.09 6.63 -14.00
CA ARG A 99 -2.95 6.60 -15.19
C ARG A 99 -2.14 6.80 -16.47
N TRP A 100 -1.12 7.66 -16.39
CA TRP A 100 -0.19 7.86 -17.51
C TRP A 100 0.62 6.60 -17.77
N VAL A 101 1.15 5.97 -16.73
CA VAL A 101 1.86 4.68 -16.82
C VAL A 101 0.99 3.61 -17.50
N VAL A 102 -0.27 3.43 -17.05
CA VAL A 102 -1.22 2.49 -17.68
C VAL A 102 -1.45 2.83 -19.15
N LYS A 103 -1.55 4.12 -19.48
CA LYS A 103 -1.74 4.56 -20.87
C LYS A 103 -0.53 4.22 -21.74
N LEU A 104 0.68 4.47 -21.27
CA LEU A 104 1.91 4.15 -21.99
C LEU A 104 2.01 2.65 -22.28
N ILE A 105 1.71 1.80 -21.28
CA ILE A 105 1.68 0.33 -21.45
C ILE A 105 0.66 -0.09 -22.50
N LYS A 106 -0.57 0.44 -22.42
CA LYS A 106 -1.64 0.11 -23.39
C LYS A 106 -1.31 0.53 -24.82
N LEU A 107 -0.52 1.59 -24.99
CA LEU A 107 -0.04 2.06 -26.29
C LEU A 107 1.22 1.34 -26.78
N GLY A 108 1.84 0.49 -25.94
CA GLY A 108 3.11 -0.16 -26.25
C GLY A 108 4.30 0.80 -26.30
N TRP A 109 4.21 1.98 -25.69
CA TRP A 109 5.27 3.01 -25.73
C TRP A 109 6.28 2.77 -24.61
N MET A 110 7.04 1.69 -24.72
CA MET A 110 7.93 1.22 -23.65
C MET A 110 9.12 2.14 -23.40
N GLU A 111 9.66 2.79 -24.44
CA GLU A 111 10.74 3.78 -24.27
C GLU A 111 10.26 5.03 -23.47
N HIS A 112 9.05 5.50 -23.76
CA HIS A 112 8.46 6.60 -23.01
C HIS A 112 8.12 6.19 -21.57
N LEU A 113 7.71 4.94 -21.37
CA LEU A 113 7.49 4.39 -20.03
C LEU A 113 8.78 4.39 -19.23
N LYS A 114 9.88 3.90 -19.84
CA LYS A 114 11.19 3.89 -19.19
C LYS A 114 11.65 5.32 -18.86
N ALA A 115 11.59 6.24 -19.81
CA ALA A 115 11.97 7.64 -19.59
C ALA A 115 11.15 8.30 -18.48
N TYR A 116 9.86 7.95 -18.37
CA TYR A 116 9.01 8.45 -17.30
C TYR A 116 9.38 7.85 -15.93
N GLN A 117 9.69 6.56 -15.88
CA GLN A 117 10.17 5.91 -14.66
C GLN A 117 11.52 6.50 -14.22
N ASP A 118 12.46 6.70 -15.15
CA ASP A 118 13.75 7.33 -14.87
C ASP A 118 13.54 8.74 -14.30
N HIS A 119 12.62 9.53 -14.87
CA HIS A 119 12.28 10.87 -14.35
C HIS A 119 11.71 10.82 -12.91
N VAL A 120 10.91 9.82 -12.58
CA VAL A 120 10.37 9.66 -11.21
C VAL A 120 11.51 9.35 -10.23
N ILE A 121 12.47 8.52 -10.62
CA ILE A 121 13.65 8.22 -9.80
C ILE A 121 14.55 9.46 -9.67
N ASP A 122 14.75 10.22 -10.73
CA ASP A 122 15.54 11.47 -10.69
C ASP A 122 14.96 12.50 -9.71
N GLN A 123 13.62 12.58 -9.58
CA GLN A 123 12.99 13.40 -8.54
C GLN A 123 13.35 12.90 -7.13
N ALA A 124 13.32 11.60 -6.89
CA ALA A 124 13.70 11.01 -5.60
C ALA A 124 15.18 11.29 -5.29
N MET A 125 16.08 11.09 -6.25
CA MET A 125 17.49 11.39 -6.11
C MET A 125 17.73 12.87 -5.77
N THR A 126 17.01 13.77 -6.43
CA THR A 126 17.06 15.21 -6.14
C THR A 126 16.69 15.51 -4.70
N VAL A 127 15.63 14.89 -4.18
CA VAL A 127 15.20 15.07 -2.78
C VAL A 127 16.24 14.51 -1.81
N LEU A 128 16.77 13.32 -2.08
CA LEU A 128 17.76 12.68 -1.21
C LEU A 128 19.08 13.46 -1.15
N SER A 129 19.53 14.01 -2.29
CA SER A 129 20.79 14.78 -2.37
C SER A 129 20.68 16.23 -1.86
N ALA A 130 19.47 16.74 -1.64
CA ALA A 130 19.24 18.12 -1.23
C ALA A 130 19.52 18.40 0.28
N GLY A 131 19.95 17.41 1.05
CA GLY A 131 20.29 17.58 2.47
C GLY A 131 19.08 17.69 3.40
N HIS A 132 17.92 17.19 2.99
CA HIS A 132 16.68 17.21 3.78
C HIS A 132 16.62 16.18 4.91
N GLU A 133 17.70 15.45 5.17
CA GLU A 133 17.78 14.43 6.24
C GLU A 133 16.60 13.44 6.22
N ILE A 134 16.31 12.89 5.04
CA ILE A 134 15.27 11.89 4.88
C ILE A 134 15.64 10.61 5.64
N LYS A 135 14.80 10.17 6.58
CA LYS A 135 14.99 8.94 7.36
C LYS A 135 13.98 7.87 7.02
N CYS A 136 12.80 8.24 6.58
CA CYS A 136 11.69 7.34 6.35
C CYS A 136 11.21 7.42 4.90
N MET A 137 10.73 6.30 4.35
CA MET A 137 10.23 6.27 2.99
C MET A 137 8.99 5.39 2.87
N PHE A 138 8.03 5.84 2.05
CA PHE A 138 7.06 4.96 1.40
C PHE A 138 7.48 4.68 -0.03
N THR A 139 7.39 3.42 -0.46
CA THR A 139 7.63 3.06 -1.86
C THR A 139 6.91 1.77 -2.25
N THR A 140 7.02 1.37 -3.52
CA THR A 140 6.62 0.05 -4.01
C THR A 140 7.86 -0.80 -4.29
N PRO A 141 7.75 -2.15 -4.35
CA PRO A 141 8.90 -3.00 -4.63
C PRO A 141 9.69 -2.58 -5.87
N LYS A 142 9.02 -2.34 -6.99
CA LYS A 142 9.68 -1.95 -8.25
C LYS A 142 10.39 -0.60 -8.19
N LEU A 143 9.77 0.37 -7.52
CA LEU A 143 10.40 1.70 -7.36
C LEU A 143 11.57 1.64 -6.39
N LEU A 144 11.50 0.75 -5.38
CA LEU A 144 12.62 0.52 -4.47
C LEU A 144 13.82 -0.06 -5.20
N GLU A 145 13.62 -1.09 -6.02
CA GLU A 145 14.69 -1.67 -6.86
C GLU A 145 15.29 -0.63 -7.80
N ALA A 146 14.44 0.15 -8.48
CA ALA A 146 14.91 1.19 -9.40
C ALA A 146 15.72 2.29 -8.70
N LEU A 147 15.28 2.71 -7.50
CA LEU A 147 16.02 3.68 -6.68
C LEU A 147 17.35 3.11 -6.20
N ALA A 148 17.36 1.86 -5.72
CA ALA A 148 18.58 1.21 -5.25
C ALA A 148 19.60 1.05 -6.38
N THR A 149 19.16 0.61 -7.57
CA THR A 149 20.02 0.53 -8.77
C THR A 149 20.62 1.89 -9.12
N ARG A 150 19.82 2.97 -9.08
CA ARG A 150 20.32 4.31 -9.38
C ARG A 150 21.34 4.79 -8.33
N LEU A 151 21.11 4.52 -7.05
CA LEU A 151 22.06 4.86 -5.99
C LEU A 151 23.37 4.09 -6.16
N GLU A 152 23.31 2.79 -6.51
CA GLU A 152 24.49 1.96 -6.77
C GLU A 152 25.30 2.48 -7.97
N GLU A 153 24.66 2.90 -9.05
CA GLU A 153 25.29 3.56 -10.21
C GLU A 153 26.04 4.84 -9.81
N GLU A 154 25.59 5.52 -8.77
CA GLU A 154 26.24 6.72 -8.20
C GLU A 154 27.23 6.39 -7.07
N GLY A 155 27.48 5.10 -6.78
CA GLY A 155 28.39 4.63 -5.75
C GLY A 155 27.87 4.77 -4.32
N SER A 156 26.56 4.74 -4.14
CA SER A 156 25.87 4.84 -2.86
C SER A 156 24.85 3.71 -2.66
N SER A 157 24.17 3.68 -1.52
CA SER A 157 23.12 2.70 -1.22
C SER A 157 21.92 3.37 -0.54
N ILE A 158 20.83 2.63 -0.40
CA ILE A 158 19.64 3.08 0.36
C ILE A 158 20.05 3.47 1.79
N LYS A 159 20.89 2.68 2.44
CA LYS A 159 21.40 2.95 3.80
C LYS A 159 22.25 4.22 3.84
N GLU A 160 23.17 4.37 2.91
CA GLU A 160 24.07 5.53 2.83
C GLU A 160 23.35 6.83 2.48
N SER A 161 22.19 6.75 1.79
CA SER A 161 21.31 7.91 1.58
C SER A 161 20.69 8.44 2.89
N GLY A 162 20.85 7.70 3.99
CA GLY A 162 20.38 8.08 5.32
C GLY A 162 19.01 7.53 5.70
N ILE A 163 18.35 6.77 4.81
CA ILE A 163 17.06 6.11 5.08
C ILE A 163 17.27 4.99 6.08
N THR A 164 16.43 4.92 7.11
CA THR A 164 16.48 3.90 8.17
C THR A 164 15.25 3.00 8.17
N GLY A 165 14.11 3.49 7.68
CA GLY A 165 12.87 2.74 7.65
C GLY A 165 12.05 2.97 6.37
N ILE A 166 11.57 1.88 5.82
CA ILE A 166 10.72 1.86 4.63
C ILE A 166 9.45 1.09 4.94
N PHE A 167 8.29 1.65 4.62
CA PHE A 167 7.11 0.82 4.48
C PHE A 167 6.71 0.75 3.01
N SER A 168 6.20 -0.39 2.60
CA SER A 168 5.98 -0.65 1.18
C SER A 168 4.68 -1.40 0.95
N GLY A 169 4.02 -1.09 -0.17
CA GLY A 169 2.77 -1.71 -0.56
C GLY A 169 2.40 -1.41 -2.01
N GLY A 170 1.21 -1.84 -2.43
CA GLY A 170 0.65 -1.52 -3.74
C GLY A 170 1.00 -2.49 -4.87
N THR A 171 1.97 -3.37 -4.69
CA THR A 171 2.30 -4.45 -5.63
C THR A 171 2.41 -5.78 -4.90
N GLU A 172 2.49 -6.86 -5.67
CA GLU A 172 2.63 -8.20 -5.13
C GLU A 172 3.97 -8.39 -4.43
N PHE A 173 3.92 -8.81 -3.17
CA PHE A 173 5.07 -9.22 -2.39
C PHE A 173 5.18 -10.74 -2.36
N THR A 174 6.31 -11.27 -2.78
CA THR A 174 6.63 -12.69 -2.58
C THR A 174 7.64 -12.86 -1.44
N PRO A 175 7.66 -14.01 -0.75
CA PRO A 175 8.70 -14.31 0.24
C PRO A 175 10.12 -14.22 -0.35
N GLN A 176 10.30 -14.62 -1.62
CA GLN A 176 11.58 -14.54 -2.32
C GLN A 176 12.02 -13.08 -2.50
N TRP A 177 11.09 -12.21 -2.96
CA TRP A 177 11.40 -10.79 -3.09
C TRP A 177 11.69 -10.15 -1.73
N HIS A 178 10.91 -10.50 -0.70
CA HIS A 178 11.11 -9.98 0.65
C HIS A 178 12.49 -10.37 1.20
N ARG A 179 12.89 -11.63 1.00
CA ARG A 179 14.23 -12.10 1.34
C ARG A 179 15.31 -11.29 0.61
N PHE A 180 15.22 -11.20 -0.72
CA PHE A 180 16.15 -10.42 -1.54
C PHE A 180 16.27 -8.97 -1.04
N ALA A 181 15.12 -8.32 -0.84
CA ALA A 181 15.12 -6.93 -0.38
C ALA A 181 15.82 -6.77 0.98
N ARG A 182 15.61 -7.70 1.92
CA ARG A 182 16.18 -7.61 3.26
C ARG A 182 17.64 -8.04 3.35
N GLU A 183 18.04 -9.06 2.58
CA GLU A 183 19.40 -9.63 2.67
C GLU A 183 20.39 -8.92 1.75
N GLU A 184 19.92 -8.43 0.59
CA GLU A 184 20.82 -7.94 -0.46
C GLU A 184 20.62 -6.44 -0.77
N LEU A 185 19.37 -5.93 -0.72
CA LEU A 185 19.07 -4.58 -1.18
C LEU A 185 19.13 -3.52 -0.07
N LEU A 186 18.71 -3.87 1.14
CA LEU A 186 18.44 -2.89 2.21
C LEU A 186 19.43 -2.96 3.38
N GLU A 187 20.23 -4.01 3.46
CA GLU A 187 21.12 -4.25 4.59
C GLU A 187 20.38 -4.13 5.95
N ASP A 188 20.69 -3.07 6.73
CA ASP A 188 20.08 -2.82 8.05
C ASP A 188 18.84 -1.92 8.00
N VAL A 189 18.38 -1.50 6.81
CA VAL A 189 17.20 -0.66 6.68
C VAL A 189 15.94 -1.52 6.92
N TYR A 190 15.05 -1.05 7.77
CA TYR A 190 13.83 -1.78 8.11
C TYR A 190 12.81 -1.71 6.97
N LEU A 191 12.26 -2.86 6.59
CA LEU A 191 11.18 -2.96 5.61
C LEU A 191 9.91 -3.47 6.29
N ALA A 192 8.85 -2.66 6.22
CA ALA A 192 7.51 -3.00 6.70
C ALA A 192 6.57 -3.24 5.52
N PRO A 193 6.26 -4.49 5.14
CA PRO A 193 5.26 -4.79 4.14
C PRO A 193 3.86 -4.39 4.60
N THR A 194 3.05 -3.85 3.68
CA THR A 194 1.66 -3.46 3.94
C THR A 194 0.74 -3.89 2.82
N TYR A 195 -0.47 -4.32 3.18
CA TYR A 195 -1.56 -4.56 2.25
C TYR A 195 -2.66 -3.54 2.47
N GLY A 196 -2.98 -2.80 1.43
CA GLY A 196 -4.00 -1.78 1.56
C GLY A 196 -4.65 -1.40 0.25
N ASN A 197 -5.86 -0.92 0.35
CA ASN A 197 -6.57 -0.35 -0.77
C ASN A 197 -7.50 0.79 -0.34
N THR A 198 -8.05 1.50 -1.32
CA THR A 198 -8.92 2.66 -1.07
C THR A 198 -10.18 2.29 -0.26
N LEU A 199 -10.68 1.07 -0.37
CA LEU A 199 -11.93 0.65 0.26
C LEU A 199 -11.74 0.17 1.70
N MET A 200 -10.64 -0.52 1.97
CA MET A 200 -10.35 -1.09 3.30
C MET A 200 -9.55 -0.13 4.19
N GLY A 201 -8.49 0.42 3.68
CA GLY A 201 -7.45 1.09 4.47
C GLY A 201 -6.13 0.35 4.37
N LEU A 202 -5.45 0.13 5.48
CA LEU A 202 -4.11 -0.44 5.54
C LEU A 202 -4.05 -1.59 6.54
N ALA A 203 -3.54 -2.74 6.12
CA ALA A 203 -3.22 -3.88 6.96
C ALA A 203 -1.69 -4.02 7.06
N PRO A 204 -1.10 -3.87 8.25
CA PRO A 204 0.31 -4.13 8.48
C PRO A 204 0.63 -5.62 8.46
N SER A 205 1.92 -5.93 8.35
CA SER A 205 2.48 -7.24 8.56
C SER A 205 3.46 -7.18 9.75
N PRO A 206 3.43 -8.14 10.68
CA PRO A 206 4.53 -8.36 11.61
C PRO A 206 5.85 -8.57 10.84
N LEU A 207 6.96 -8.30 11.51
CA LEU A 207 8.27 -8.58 10.94
C LEU A 207 8.43 -10.09 10.75
N SER A 208 8.80 -10.49 9.55
CA SER A 208 9.13 -11.87 9.21
C SER A 208 10.61 -12.01 8.79
N GLY A 209 11.19 -13.19 8.94
CA GLY A 209 12.61 -13.43 8.72
C GLY A 209 12.91 -14.87 8.31
N PRO A 210 14.18 -15.29 8.42
CA PRO A 210 14.59 -16.65 8.05
C PRO A 210 13.81 -17.76 8.77
N GLU A 211 13.40 -17.51 10.01
CA GLU A 211 12.67 -18.44 10.88
C GLU A 211 11.28 -18.80 10.35
N ASP A 212 10.66 -17.94 9.59
CA ASP A 212 9.36 -18.15 8.96
C ASP A 212 9.43 -18.13 7.42
N ASN A 213 10.63 -18.31 6.86
CA ASN A 213 10.89 -18.28 5.42
C ASN A 213 10.47 -16.96 4.75
N TYR A 214 10.56 -15.84 5.47
CA TYR A 214 10.17 -14.50 4.99
C TYR A 214 8.71 -14.41 4.59
N LYS A 215 7.85 -15.28 5.13
CA LYS A 215 6.41 -15.26 4.87
C LYS A 215 5.80 -13.95 5.38
N ILE A 216 5.01 -13.31 4.55
CA ILE A 216 4.34 -12.06 4.88
C ILE A 216 2.89 -12.36 5.19
N THR A 217 2.45 -12.05 6.40
CA THR A 217 1.06 -12.19 6.82
C THR A 217 0.50 -10.83 7.19
N TYR A 218 -0.60 -10.45 6.57
CA TYR A 218 -1.26 -9.17 6.80
C TYR A 218 -2.44 -9.31 7.76
N PHE A 219 -2.56 -8.37 8.68
CA PHE A 219 -3.63 -8.32 9.67
C PHE A 219 -4.39 -6.99 9.57
N ALA A 220 -5.68 -7.06 9.26
CA ALA A 220 -6.50 -5.87 9.18
C ALA A 220 -6.70 -5.23 10.56
N PRO A 221 -6.78 -3.87 10.65
CA PRO A 221 -6.95 -3.17 11.93
C PRO A 221 -8.39 -3.28 12.44
N GLN A 222 -8.76 -4.42 13.05
CA GLN A 222 -10.09 -4.61 13.59
C GLN A 222 -10.40 -3.63 14.74
N PRO A 223 -11.67 -3.24 14.91
CA PRO A 223 -12.85 -3.60 14.10
C PRO A 223 -13.06 -2.73 12.85
N ARG A 224 -12.17 -1.77 12.56
CA ARG A 224 -12.31 -0.82 11.45
C ARG A 224 -12.32 -1.50 10.09
N ALA A 225 -11.50 -2.53 9.94
CA ALA A 225 -11.48 -3.40 8.78
C ALA A 225 -11.35 -4.85 9.21
N VAL A 226 -12.04 -5.74 8.51
CA VAL A 226 -11.97 -7.18 8.71
C VAL A 226 -11.63 -7.83 7.38
N ILE A 227 -10.60 -8.68 7.37
CA ILE A 227 -10.24 -9.53 6.24
C ILE A 227 -10.72 -10.94 6.56
N GLN A 228 -11.35 -11.57 5.60
CA GLN A 228 -11.71 -13.00 5.64
C GLN A 228 -11.24 -13.64 4.34
N VAL A 229 -10.86 -14.90 4.42
CA VAL A 229 -10.59 -15.73 3.24
C VAL A 229 -11.74 -16.72 3.10
N VAL A 230 -12.46 -16.60 2.01
CA VAL A 230 -13.70 -17.37 1.78
C VAL A 230 -13.52 -18.30 0.59
N ASP A 231 -14.35 -19.33 0.56
CA ASP A 231 -14.35 -20.29 -0.54
C ASP A 231 -14.60 -19.62 -1.89
N PHE A 232 -13.99 -20.16 -2.94
CA PHE A 232 -14.07 -19.59 -4.28
C PHE A 232 -15.48 -19.62 -4.90
N ASP A 233 -16.26 -20.61 -4.54
CA ASP A 233 -17.57 -20.87 -5.13
C ASP A 233 -18.71 -20.54 -4.14
N ASP A 234 -18.43 -20.59 -2.83
CA ASP A 234 -19.38 -20.23 -1.77
C ASP A 234 -18.77 -19.16 -0.83
N SER A 235 -19.01 -17.91 -1.13
CA SER A 235 -18.52 -16.79 -0.31
C SER A 235 -19.14 -16.71 1.10
N SER A 236 -20.13 -17.54 1.44
CA SER A 236 -20.65 -17.64 2.80
C SER A 236 -19.76 -18.48 3.71
N ARG A 237 -18.92 -19.33 3.13
CA ARG A 237 -18.02 -20.25 3.83
C ARG A 237 -16.61 -19.67 3.93
N VAL A 238 -16.14 -19.47 5.16
CA VAL A 238 -14.73 -19.16 5.45
C VAL A 238 -13.92 -20.45 5.32
N VAL A 239 -12.78 -20.41 4.63
CA VAL A 239 -11.90 -21.59 4.47
C VAL A 239 -11.18 -21.93 5.78
N ASN A 240 -10.59 -23.13 5.89
CA ASN A 240 -9.78 -23.48 7.06
C ASN A 240 -8.45 -22.71 7.06
N PHE A 241 -7.76 -22.68 8.21
CA PHE A 241 -6.40 -22.11 8.28
C PHE A 241 -5.45 -22.90 7.39
N GLY A 242 -4.58 -22.17 6.66
CA GLY A 242 -3.68 -22.74 5.68
C GLY A 242 -4.33 -23.02 4.32
N GLU A 243 -5.63 -22.83 4.16
CA GLU A 243 -6.29 -22.97 2.86
C GLU A 243 -6.36 -21.65 2.11
N THR A 244 -6.21 -21.74 0.79
CA THR A 244 -6.35 -20.60 -0.12
C THR A 244 -7.82 -20.39 -0.47
N GLY A 245 -8.21 -19.12 -0.51
CA GLY A 245 -9.55 -18.72 -0.94
C GLY A 245 -9.55 -17.28 -1.43
N ARG A 246 -10.74 -16.77 -1.70
CA ARG A 246 -10.92 -15.40 -2.15
C ARG A 246 -10.93 -14.44 -0.97
N VAL A 247 -10.23 -13.32 -1.12
CA VAL A 247 -10.21 -12.27 -0.10
C VAL A 247 -11.55 -11.54 -0.07
N MET A 248 -12.11 -11.41 1.12
CA MET A 248 -13.33 -10.67 1.38
C MET A 248 -13.09 -9.64 2.46
N LEU A 249 -13.46 -8.39 2.19
CA LEU A 249 -13.28 -7.28 3.09
C LEU A 249 -14.61 -6.82 3.68
N THR A 250 -14.58 -6.44 4.95
CA THR A 250 -15.62 -5.62 5.57
C THR A 250 -14.97 -4.37 6.15
N THR A 251 -15.43 -3.20 5.74
CA THR A 251 -14.99 -1.92 6.33
C THR A 251 -16.10 -1.34 7.16
N LEU A 252 -15.80 -1.05 8.42
CA LEU A 252 -16.75 -0.57 9.42
C LEU A 252 -16.19 0.67 10.11
N THR A 253 -16.44 1.83 9.52
CA THR A 253 -16.05 3.12 10.07
C THR A 253 -17.26 4.06 10.12
N LYS A 254 -17.10 5.22 10.79
CA LYS A 254 -18.17 6.23 10.81
C LYS A 254 -18.47 6.82 9.43
N GLU A 255 -17.48 6.82 8.56
CA GLU A 255 -17.55 7.44 7.24
C GLU A 255 -17.90 6.45 6.15
N PHE A 256 -17.61 5.16 6.36
CA PHE A 256 -17.74 4.17 5.32
C PHE A 256 -18.10 2.79 5.89
N PHE A 257 -19.20 2.24 5.37
CA PHE A 257 -19.62 0.87 5.66
C PHE A 257 -19.68 0.07 4.37
N LEU A 258 -18.81 -0.92 4.26
CA LEU A 258 -18.75 -1.83 3.12
C LEU A 258 -18.75 -3.27 3.63
N PRO A 259 -19.92 -3.92 3.71
CA PRO A 259 -20.01 -5.29 4.20
C PRO A 259 -19.63 -6.31 3.13
N ARG A 260 -18.80 -7.29 3.50
CA ARG A 260 -18.54 -8.51 2.72
C ARG A 260 -18.23 -8.27 1.24
N PHE A 261 -17.35 -7.34 0.98
CA PHE A 261 -16.89 -7.02 -0.38
C PHE A 261 -15.85 -8.04 -0.85
N LEU A 262 -16.15 -8.75 -1.93
CA LEU A 262 -15.21 -9.69 -2.54
C LEU A 262 -14.17 -8.93 -3.35
N GLU A 263 -12.93 -9.01 -2.89
CA GLU A 263 -11.80 -8.42 -3.59
C GLU A 263 -11.41 -9.21 -4.83
N ARG A 264 -10.51 -8.64 -5.60
CA ARG A 264 -9.91 -9.26 -6.79
C ARG A 264 -8.66 -10.06 -6.47
N ASP A 265 -8.39 -10.24 -5.18
CA ASP A 265 -7.26 -10.99 -4.68
C ASP A 265 -7.72 -12.32 -4.10
N GLU A 266 -6.83 -13.30 -4.17
CA GLU A 266 -6.87 -14.55 -3.42
C GLU A 266 -5.68 -14.59 -2.46
N GLY A 267 -5.79 -15.39 -1.41
CA GLY A 267 -4.76 -15.55 -0.40
C GLY A 267 -5.01 -16.73 0.51
N GLU A 268 -4.08 -17.05 1.37
CA GLU A 268 -4.14 -18.13 2.36
C GLU A 268 -4.64 -17.56 3.69
N ARG A 269 -5.59 -18.24 4.34
CA ARG A 269 -6.08 -17.85 5.67
C ARG A 269 -5.06 -18.20 6.74
N GLU A 270 -4.65 -17.20 7.53
CA GLU A 270 -3.66 -17.34 8.59
C GLU A 270 -4.29 -17.27 9.98
N SER A 271 -3.69 -18.03 10.89
CA SER A 271 -4.10 -18.04 12.29
C SER A 271 -3.80 -16.72 12.98
N PRO A 272 -4.57 -16.36 14.02
CA PRO A 272 -4.25 -15.26 14.91
C PRO A 272 -2.85 -15.41 15.54
N VAL A 273 -2.22 -14.27 15.83
CA VAL A 273 -0.96 -14.18 16.56
C VAL A 273 -1.15 -13.26 17.79
N GLU A 274 -0.15 -13.21 18.68
CA GLU A 274 -0.25 -12.49 19.96
C GLU A 274 -0.69 -11.02 19.78
N ASP A 275 -0.02 -10.31 18.85
CA ASP A 275 -0.32 -8.90 18.59
C ASP A 275 -1.61 -8.68 17.77
N TYR A 276 -2.09 -9.71 17.09
CA TYR A 276 -3.28 -9.67 16.23
C TYR A 276 -4.17 -10.89 16.53
N PRO A 277 -5.06 -10.79 17.57
CA PRO A 277 -5.92 -11.90 18.00
C PRO A 277 -7.10 -12.16 17.04
N TRP A 278 -6.89 -12.05 15.74
CA TRP A 278 -7.84 -12.31 14.66
C TRP A 278 -7.12 -12.87 13.43
N ASP A 279 -7.91 -13.37 12.48
CA ASP A 279 -7.37 -14.00 11.28
C ASP A 279 -6.52 -13.03 10.44
N GLY A 280 -5.42 -13.55 9.92
CA GLY A 280 -4.58 -12.91 8.94
C GLY A 280 -4.78 -13.47 7.54
N VAL A 281 -4.06 -12.88 6.58
CA VAL A 281 -3.97 -13.38 5.20
C VAL A 281 -2.54 -13.29 4.70
N SER A 282 -2.06 -14.36 4.06
CA SER A 282 -0.76 -14.41 3.40
C SER A 282 -0.88 -14.82 1.94
N GLY A 283 0.23 -14.84 1.20
CA GLY A 283 0.26 -15.30 -0.18
C GLY A 283 -0.69 -14.55 -1.10
N LEU A 284 -0.90 -13.27 -0.83
CA LEU A 284 -1.81 -12.41 -1.60
C LEU A 284 -1.35 -12.30 -3.05
N ARG A 285 -2.27 -12.55 -3.97
CA ARG A 285 -2.06 -12.41 -5.41
C ARG A 285 -3.39 -12.15 -6.12
N PRO A 286 -3.36 -11.65 -7.37
CA PRO A 286 -4.58 -11.49 -8.14
C PRO A 286 -5.36 -12.80 -8.28
N PHE A 287 -6.67 -12.71 -8.06
CA PHE A 287 -7.56 -13.87 -8.17
C PHE A 287 -7.48 -14.46 -9.57
N SER A 288 -7.07 -15.71 -9.66
CA SER A 288 -6.71 -16.41 -10.90
C SER A 288 -7.81 -16.37 -11.97
N ARG A 289 -9.10 -16.49 -11.57
CA ARG A 289 -10.24 -16.41 -12.49
C ARG A 289 -10.49 -14.99 -13.05
N LEU A 290 -9.87 -13.95 -12.49
CA LEU A 290 -9.95 -12.56 -12.92
C LEU A 290 -8.62 -12.00 -13.44
N ALA A 291 -7.54 -12.79 -13.41
CA ALA A 291 -6.19 -12.35 -13.72
C ALA A 291 -6.06 -11.77 -15.13
N SER A 292 -6.79 -12.31 -16.13
CA SER A 292 -6.78 -11.80 -17.51
C SER A 292 -7.31 -10.36 -17.66
N SER A 293 -8.05 -9.85 -16.65
CA SER A 293 -8.60 -8.49 -16.63
C SER A 293 -7.84 -7.53 -15.72
N THR A 294 -6.78 -8.00 -15.05
CA THR A 294 -6.05 -7.23 -14.03
C THR A 294 -4.66 -6.88 -14.54
N THR A 295 -4.33 -5.60 -14.62
CA THR A 295 -2.95 -5.15 -14.88
C THR A 295 -2.24 -5.06 -13.53
N VAL A 296 -1.33 -5.99 -13.26
CA VAL A 296 -0.56 -6.08 -12.01
C VAL A 296 0.72 -5.26 -12.13
N GLY A 297 1.08 -4.59 -11.04
CA GLY A 297 2.41 -4.01 -10.84
C GLY A 297 2.81 -2.99 -11.90
N VAL A 298 2.04 -1.94 -12.07
CA VAL A 298 2.25 -0.94 -13.13
C VAL A 298 3.35 0.08 -12.77
N TYR A 299 3.75 0.15 -11.51
CA TYR A 299 4.76 1.10 -10.98
C TYR A 299 5.40 0.56 -9.72
#